data_e5330d7c2eb7061fe43496e622ce25cd
#
_entry.id   e5330d7c2eb7061fe43496e622ce25cd
#
_cell.length_a   1.000
_cell.length_b   1.000
_cell.length_c   1.000
_cell.angle_alpha   90.00
_cell.angle_beta   90.00
_cell.angle_gamma   90.00
#
_symmetry.space_group_name_H-M   'P 1'
#
loop_
_entity.id
_entity.type
_entity.pdbx_description
1 polymer ?
#
loop_
_entity_poly.entity_id
_entity_poly.type
_entity_poly.pdbx_seq_one_letter_code
_entity_poly.pdbx_strand_id
1 'polypeptide(L)'
;LARLPGLAGMAILVSGAVALIYNPVALAAVYGADARPQNGIGVDEKLVDEVDPKVTITATGPEIQDTPLVLVVDDSITVRRIMQRLLQREGFRVVLAVDGLNAIEKLAGEIPSIVLSDIEMPHMDGFDLVRNIRSDSRLKHIPIVMITSRIADKHRELAMSLGANEYLGKPYSEDG
;
A
#
# COMPACT_ATOMS: atom_id res chain seq x y z
N LEU A 1 -22.56 6.11 12.59
CA LEU A 1 -21.42 6.61 11.81
C LEU A 1 -20.62 5.39 11.36
N ALA A 2 -20.67 5.08 10.05
CA ALA A 2 -19.85 4.01 9.48
C ALA A 2 -18.37 4.36 9.71
N ARG A 3 -17.62 3.43 10.31
CA ARG A 3 -16.17 3.57 10.45
C ARG A 3 -15.56 3.51 9.06
N LEU A 4 -14.97 4.62 8.61
CA LEU A 4 -14.19 4.65 7.37
C LEU A 4 -12.92 3.82 7.60
N PRO A 5 -12.64 2.81 6.75
CA PRO A 5 -11.43 2.00 6.89
C PRO A 5 -10.18 2.89 6.82
N GLY A 6 -9.25 2.69 7.76
CA GLY A 6 -7.99 3.45 7.79
C GLY A 6 -8.05 4.83 8.45
N LEU A 7 -9.23 5.30 8.87
CA LEU A 7 -9.33 6.57 9.61
C LEU A 7 -8.83 6.37 11.04
N ALA A 8 -7.71 7.05 11.39
CA ALA A 8 -7.10 7.00 12.71
C ALA A 8 -7.72 8.02 13.68
N GLY A 9 -8.26 9.12 13.14
CA GLY A 9 -8.87 10.16 13.97
C GLY A 9 -9.31 11.38 13.18
N MET A 10 -9.86 12.36 13.89
CA MET A 10 -10.19 13.68 13.39
C MET A 10 -9.56 14.73 14.29
N ALA A 11 -8.98 15.76 13.70
CA ALA A 11 -8.53 16.95 14.42
C ALA A 11 -9.29 18.18 13.92
N ILE A 12 -9.63 19.08 14.83
CA ILE A 12 -10.16 20.40 14.46
C ILE A 12 -8.98 21.37 14.47
N LEU A 13 -8.68 21.91 13.31
CA LEU A 13 -7.62 22.91 13.15
C LEU A 13 -8.02 24.24 13.79
N VAL A 14 -7.04 25.09 14.06
CA VAL A 14 -7.27 26.44 14.60
C VAL A 14 -8.18 27.28 13.68
N SER A 15 -8.19 26.99 12.39
CA SER A 15 -9.07 27.57 11.38
C SER A 15 -10.54 27.12 11.48
N GLY A 16 -10.87 26.15 12.34
CA GLY A 16 -12.18 25.51 12.43
C GLY A 16 -12.41 24.40 11.39
N ALA A 17 -11.46 24.15 10.50
CA ALA A 17 -11.54 23.06 9.54
C ALA A 17 -11.32 21.70 10.20
N VAL A 18 -12.01 20.68 9.73
CA VAL A 18 -11.84 19.30 10.19
C VAL A 18 -10.79 18.61 9.37
N ALA A 19 -9.69 18.20 9.98
CA ALA A 19 -8.66 17.36 9.39
C ALA A 19 -8.93 15.89 9.73
N LEU A 20 -9.03 15.04 8.71
CA LEU A 20 -9.14 13.60 8.89
C LEU A 20 -7.73 13.00 8.93
N ILE A 21 -7.42 12.30 10.02
CA ILE A 21 -6.13 11.66 10.20
C ILE A 21 -6.25 10.21 9.78
N TYR A 22 -5.57 9.85 8.71
CA TYR A 22 -5.50 8.47 8.24
C TYR A 22 -4.24 7.78 8.74
N ASN A 23 -4.39 6.52 9.12
CA ASN A 23 -3.25 5.67 9.48
C ASN A 23 -2.81 4.90 8.22
N PRO A 24 -1.60 5.17 7.66
CA PRO A 24 -1.10 4.47 6.48
C PRO A 24 -0.97 2.96 6.69
N VAL A 25 -0.73 2.54 7.92
CA VAL A 25 -0.68 1.13 8.31
C VAL A 25 -2.06 0.48 8.21
N ALA A 26 -3.09 1.15 8.70
CA ALA A 26 -4.46 0.65 8.60
C ALA A 26 -4.91 0.58 7.13
N LEU A 27 -4.48 1.51 6.28
CA LEU A 27 -4.72 1.46 4.83
C LEU A 27 -4.01 0.27 4.20
N ALA A 28 -2.74 0.03 4.51
CA ALA A 28 -1.99 -1.12 4.03
C ALA A 28 -2.61 -2.45 4.49
N ALA A 29 -3.13 -2.51 5.72
CA ALA A 29 -3.81 -3.70 6.25
C ALA A 29 -5.15 -3.97 5.56
N VAL A 30 -5.93 -2.92 5.25
CA VAL A 30 -7.25 -3.05 4.62
C VAL A 30 -7.13 -3.40 3.13
N TYR A 31 -6.30 -2.66 2.40
CA TYR A 31 -6.19 -2.82 0.95
C TYR A 31 -5.12 -3.83 0.52
N GLY A 32 -4.07 -4.04 1.34
CA GLY A 32 -3.02 -5.00 1.04
C GLY A 32 -3.43 -6.47 1.24
N ALA A 33 -4.46 -6.74 2.07
CA ALA A 33 -4.94 -8.10 2.31
C ALA A 33 -5.72 -8.70 1.12
N ASP A 34 -6.40 -7.85 0.34
CA ASP A 34 -7.19 -8.29 -0.81
C ASP A 34 -6.33 -8.62 -2.05
N ALA A 35 -5.04 -8.27 -2.04
CA ALA A 35 -4.10 -8.52 -3.12
C ALA A 35 -3.46 -9.93 -3.09
N ARG A 36 -3.91 -10.84 -2.21
CA ARG A 36 -3.41 -12.22 -2.19
C ARG A 36 -3.91 -12.97 -3.43
N PRO A 37 -3.02 -13.52 -4.28
CA PRO A 37 -3.45 -14.41 -5.34
C PRO A 37 -4.10 -15.64 -4.69
N GLN A 38 -5.36 -15.91 -5.02
CA GLN A 38 -6.01 -17.16 -4.69
C GLN A 38 -5.42 -18.26 -5.58
N ASN A 39 -4.23 -18.73 -5.27
CA ASN A 39 -3.75 -20.00 -5.77
C ASN A 39 -4.25 -21.11 -4.82
N GLY A 40 -5.52 -21.42 -4.98
CA GLY A 40 -6.07 -22.67 -4.48
C GLY A 40 -5.52 -23.82 -5.32
N ILE A 41 -4.42 -24.40 -4.86
CA ILE A 41 -4.09 -25.77 -5.26
C ILE A 41 -5.08 -26.65 -4.51
N GLY A 42 -6.07 -27.14 -5.22
CA GLY A 42 -6.95 -28.20 -4.73
C GLY A 42 -6.11 -29.43 -4.43
N VAL A 43 -5.86 -29.69 -3.16
CA VAL A 43 -5.42 -30.99 -2.72
C VAL A 43 -6.64 -31.89 -2.65
N ASP A 44 -6.71 -32.83 -3.57
CA ASP A 44 -7.67 -33.94 -3.58
C ASP A 44 -7.54 -34.73 -2.27
N GLU A 45 -8.60 -34.71 -1.48
CA GLU A 45 -8.73 -35.40 -0.19
C GLU A 45 -9.08 -36.88 -0.44
N LYS A 46 -8.12 -37.66 -0.95
CA LYS A 46 -8.20 -39.13 -0.97
C LYS A 46 -6.83 -39.74 -1.13
N LEU A 47 -6.11 -39.89 -0.05
CA LEU A 47 -5.08 -40.95 0.19
C LEU A 47 -4.49 -40.73 1.58
N VAL A 48 -5.23 -41.07 2.61
CA VAL A 48 -4.69 -41.29 3.96
C VAL A 48 -5.05 -42.71 4.39
N ASP A 49 -4.17 -43.62 4.08
CA ASP A 49 -4.07 -44.88 4.85
C ASP A 49 -2.62 -45.22 5.08
N GLU A 50 -2.29 -45.47 6.37
CA GLU A 50 -1.09 -46.04 6.92
C GLU A 50 0.23 -45.25 6.80
N VAL A 51 0.52 -44.39 7.79
CA VAL A 51 1.91 -44.12 8.20
C VAL A 51 2.03 -44.12 9.74
N ASP A 52 2.94 -44.95 10.19
CA ASP A 52 3.40 -45.27 11.53
C ASP A 52 3.63 -44.02 12.45
N PRO A 53 3.23 -44.04 13.76
CA PRO A 53 3.28 -42.85 14.63
C PRO A 53 4.63 -42.67 15.31
N LYS A 54 5.75 -42.61 14.56
CA LYS A 54 7.07 -42.37 15.18
C LYS A 54 8.09 -41.66 14.28
N VAL A 55 7.65 -40.64 13.54
CA VAL A 55 8.58 -39.67 12.95
C VAL A 55 8.12 -38.30 13.37
N THR A 56 8.67 -37.78 14.45
CA THR A 56 8.61 -36.36 14.80
C THR A 56 9.45 -35.62 13.79
N ILE A 57 8.83 -35.24 12.66
CA ILE A 57 9.43 -34.28 11.75
C ILE A 57 9.19 -32.89 12.38
N THR A 58 10.17 -32.41 13.14
CA THR A 58 10.31 -31.00 13.43
C THR A 58 10.64 -30.32 12.11
N ALA A 59 9.60 -30.02 11.32
CA ALA A 59 9.71 -29.14 10.18
C ALA A 59 9.90 -27.71 10.69
N THR A 60 11.11 -27.41 11.19
CA THR A 60 11.60 -26.05 11.29
C THR A 60 12.12 -25.66 9.91
N GLY A 61 11.22 -25.63 8.92
CA GLY A 61 11.45 -24.83 7.73
C GLY A 61 11.33 -23.36 8.16
N PRO A 62 12.14 -22.44 7.61
CA PRO A 62 11.87 -21.04 7.84
C PRO A 62 10.43 -20.78 7.37
N GLU A 63 9.55 -20.39 8.29
CA GLU A 63 8.30 -19.74 7.92
C GLU A 63 8.71 -18.60 7.02
N ILE A 64 8.46 -18.73 5.73
CA ILE A 64 8.46 -17.61 4.82
C ILE A 64 7.29 -16.78 5.34
N GLN A 65 7.59 -15.88 6.27
CA GLN A 65 6.64 -14.89 6.72
C GLN A 65 6.33 -14.09 5.45
N ASP A 66 5.13 -14.32 4.94
CA ASP A 66 4.58 -13.64 3.78
C ASP A 66 4.26 -12.19 4.21
N THR A 67 5.32 -11.48 4.59
CA THR A 67 5.26 -10.12 5.11
C THR A 67 4.86 -9.20 3.96
N PRO A 68 3.68 -8.59 4.01
CA PRO A 68 3.20 -7.80 2.89
C PRO A 68 4.16 -6.64 2.58
N LEU A 69 4.42 -6.45 1.29
CA LEU A 69 5.30 -5.42 0.79
C LEU A 69 4.49 -4.17 0.46
N VAL A 70 4.95 -3.01 0.94
CA VAL A 70 4.39 -1.70 0.63
C VAL A 70 5.40 -0.90 -0.19
N LEU A 71 4.99 -0.38 -1.35
CA LEU A 71 5.76 0.58 -2.11
C LEU A 71 5.32 2.01 -1.71
N VAL A 72 6.26 2.80 -1.23
CA VAL A 72 6.05 4.23 -0.88
C VAL A 72 6.76 5.10 -1.90
N VAL A 73 6.01 5.96 -2.58
CA VAL A 73 6.50 6.86 -3.62
C VAL A 73 6.22 8.31 -3.23
N ASP A 74 7.28 9.07 -2.98
CA ASP A 74 7.19 10.47 -2.55
C ASP A 74 8.55 11.14 -2.82
N ASP A 75 8.60 12.37 -3.30
CA ASP A 75 9.87 13.06 -3.58
C ASP A 75 10.58 13.52 -2.30
N SER A 76 9.84 13.75 -1.20
CA SER A 76 10.37 14.15 0.10
C SER A 76 11.06 12.99 0.82
N ILE A 77 12.35 13.10 1.04
CA ILE A 77 13.12 12.12 1.83
C ILE A 77 12.58 11.98 3.25
N THR A 78 12.09 13.07 3.83
CA THR A 78 11.54 13.07 5.18
C THR A 78 10.26 12.26 5.25
N VAL A 79 9.32 12.48 4.33
CA VAL A 79 8.06 11.73 4.24
C VAL A 79 8.35 10.25 4.04
N ARG A 80 9.19 9.90 3.06
CA ARG A 80 9.56 8.49 2.82
C ARG A 80 10.10 7.80 4.06
N ARG A 81 11.00 8.47 4.82
CA ARG A 81 11.59 7.89 6.04
C ARG A 81 10.58 7.73 7.16
N ILE A 82 9.67 8.69 7.34
CA ILE A 82 8.60 8.59 8.34
C ILE A 82 7.68 7.41 8.01
N MET A 83 7.21 7.33 6.78
CA MET A 83 6.35 6.24 6.30
C MET A 83 7.03 4.88 6.45
N GLN A 84 8.30 4.78 6.05
CA GLN A 84 9.09 3.56 6.20
C GLN A 84 9.14 3.09 7.66
N ARG A 85 9.49 3.98 8.59
CA ARG A 85 9.58 3.63 10.02
C ARG A 85 8.24 3.18 10.59
N LEU A 86 7.16 3.89 10.25
CA LEU A 86 5.83 3.55 10.71
C LEU A 86 5.39 2.18 10.22
N LEU A 87 5.52 1.93 8.91
CA LEU A 87 5.12 0.67 8.29
C LEU A 87 5.98 -0.50 8.77
N GLN A 88 7.29 -0.32 8.88
CA GLN A 88 8.20 -1.37 9.39
C GLN A 88 7.92 -1.73 10.85
N ARG A 89 7.59 -0.75 11.68
CA ARG A 89 7.20 -1.00 13.08
C ARG A 89 5.96 -1.87 13.20
N GLU A 90 5.06 -1.77 12.23
CA GLU A 90 3.83 -2.58 12.17
C GLU A 90 4.04 -3.90 11.40
N GLY A 91 5.27 -4.24 11.04
CA GLY A 91 5.62 -5.53 10.45
C GLY A 91 5.53 -5.58 8.92
N PHE A 92 5.40 -4.46 8.21
CA PHE A 92 5.42 -4.44 6.76
C PHE A 92 6.86 -4.37 6.20
N ARG A 93 7.10 -5.03 5.09
CA ARG A 93 8.26 -4.74 4.24
C ARG A 93 7.98 -3.47 3.45
N VAL A 94 9.00 -2.61 3.30
CA VAL A 94 8.81 -1.32 2.63
C VAL A 94 9.89 -1.12 1.57
N VAL A 95 9.46 -0.81 0.35
CA VAL A 95 10.32 -0.33 -0.73
C VAL A 95 10.00 1.15 -0.95
N LEU A 96 11.04 1.95 -1.15
CA LEU A 96 10.93 3.40 -1.34
C LEU A 96 11.26 3.75 -2.78
N ALA A 97 10.50 4.68 -3.36
CA ALA A 97 10.80 5.32 -4.63
C ALA A 97 10.71 6.84 -4.50
N VAL A 98 11.55 7.54 -5.24
CA VAL A 98 11.65 9.01 -5.17
C VAL A 98 10.68 9.71 -6.12
N ASP A 99 10.21 9.01 -7.14
CA ASP A 99 9.27 9.48 -8.15
C ASP A 99 8.61 8.30 -8.89
N GLY A 100 7.72 8.59 -9.81
CA GLY A 100 7.02 7.57 -10.57
C GLY A 100 7.93 6.71 -11.45
N LEU A 101 9.00 7.27 -12.05
CA LEU A 101 9.96 6.49 -12.86
C LEU A 101 10.69 5.46 -11.99
N ASN A 102 11.19 5.90 -10.85
CA ASN A 102 11.87 5.01 -9.91
C ASN A 102 10.90 3.96 -9.33
N ALA A 103 9.62 4.31 -9.16
CA ALA A 103 8.58 3.34 -8.77
C ALA A 103 8.41 2.24 -9.83
N ILE A 104 8.34 2.58 -11.12
CA ILE A 104 8.25 1.60 -12.21
C ILE A 104 9.45 0.65 -12.24
N GLU A 105 10.67 1.18 -12.03
CA GLU A 105 11.88 0.34 -11.92
C GLU A 105 11.76 -0.67 -10.77
N LYS A 106 11.28 -0.24 -9.60
CA LYS A 106 11.06 -1.13 -8.44
C LYS A 106 10.02 -2.20 -8.73
N LEU A 107 8.90 -1.82 -9.38
CA LEU A 107 7.82 -2.73 -9.76
C LEU A 107 8.23 -3.77 -10.79
N ALA A 108 9.30 -3.55 -11.55
CA ALA A 108 9.87 -4.55 -12.45
C ALA A 108 10.52 -5.71 -11.67
N GLY A 109 11.07 -5.45 -10.49
CA GLY A 109 11.76 -6.44 -9.66
C GLY A 109 10.87 -7.14 -8.64
N GLU A 110 9.94 -6.42 -8.01
CA GLU A 110 9.11 -6.96 -6.92
C GLU A 110 7.71 -6.33 -6.95
N ILE A 111 6.69 -7.17 -6.83
CA ILE A 111 5.28 -6.74 -6.86
C ILE A 111 4.80 -6.48 -5.43
N PRO A 112 4.44 -5.23 -5.08
CA PRO A 112 3.94 -4.90 -3.75
C PRO A 112 2.47 -5.29 -3.58
N SER A 113 2.06 -5.45 -2.33
CA SER A 113 0.65 -5.65 -1.95
C SER A 113 -0.16 -4.35 -2.06
N ILE A 114 0.50 -3.19 -1.99
CA ILE A 114 -0.12 -1.86 -2.09
C ILE A 114 0.93 -0.81 -2.49
N VAL A 115 0.49 0.22 -3.21
CA VAL A 115 1.26 1.42 -3.53
C VAL A 115 0.68 2.63 -2.80
N LEU A 116 1.52 3.34 -2.06
CA LEU A 116 1.22 4.64 -1.45
C LEU A 116 2.01 5.70 -2.20
N SER A 117 1.34 6.61 -2.90
CA SER A 117 2.00 7.57 -3.80
C SER A 117 1.57 9.00 -3.53
N ASP A 118 2.54 9.92 -3.53
CA ASP A 118 2.22 11.33 -3.74
C ASP A 118 1.83 11.60 -5.20
N ILE A 119 1.23 12.75 -5.45
CA ILE A 119 0.92 13.25 -6.79
C ILE A 119 2.09 14.07 -7.33
N GLU A 120 2.59 15.02 -6.54
CA GLU A 120 3.58 16.00 -6.97
C GLU A 120 4.99 15.45 -6.83
N MET A 121 5.50 14.91 -7.92
CA MET A 121 6.86 14.36 -7.97
C MET A 121 7.52 14.76 -9.29
N PRO A 122 8.87 14.87 -9.31
CA PRO A 122 9.60 15.14 -10.54
C PRO A 122 9.52 13.96 -11.51
N HIS A 123 9.86 14.17 -12.77
CA HIS A 123 9.99 13.21 -13.87
C HIS A 123 8.67 12.50 -14.23
N MET A 124 8.06 11.78 -13.32
CA MET A 124 6.75 11.14 -13.49
C MET A 124 5.92 11.39 -12.25
N ASP A 125 4.80 12.08 -12.41
CA ASP A 125 3.87 12.36 -11.33
C ASP A 125 3.03 11.14 -10.92
N GLY A 126 2.26 11.29 -9.82
CA GLY A 126 1.45 10.20 -9.31
C GLY A 126 0.30 9.79 -10.24
N PHE A 127 -0.25 10.70 -11.03
CA PHE A 127 -1.30 10.36 -12.00
C PHE A 127 -0.76 9.50 -13.14
N ASP A 128 0.42 9.85 -13.65
CA ASP A 128 1.08 9.07 -14.70
C ASP A 128 1.52 7.71 -14.17
N LEU A 129 1.96 7.64 -12.91
CA LEU A 129 2.26 6.36 -12.25
C LEU A 129 1.02 5.47 -12.19
N VAL A 130 -0.15 5.99 -11.79
CA VAL A 130 -1.41 5.23 -11.77
C VAL A 130 -1.74 4.70 -13.17
N ARG A 131 -1.65 5.54 -14.22
CA ARG A 131 -1.89 5.11 -15.60
C ARG A 131 -0.98 3.96 -16.01
N ASN A 132 0.32 4.08 -15.71
CA ASN A 132 1.30 3.04 -16.05
C ASN A 132 0.98 1.72 -15.34
N ILE A 133 0.69 1.75 -14.03
CA ILE A 133 0.34 0.55 -13.26
C ILE A 133 -0.94 -0.08 -13.81
N ARG A 134 -1.98 0.70 -14.13
CA ARG A 134 -3.26 0.17 -14.65
C ARG A 134 -3.15 -0.37 -16.08
N SER A 135 -2.16 0.08 -16.84
CA SER A 135 -1.90 -0.42 -18.19
C SER A 135 -1.09 -1.73 -18.22
N ASP A 136 -0.36 -2.05 -17.16
CA ASP A 136 0.40 -3.30 -17.05
C ASP A 136 -0.48 -4.43 -16.51
N SER A 137 -0.62 -5.50 -17.28
CA SER A 137 -1.45 -6.68 -16.92
C SER A 137 -1.04 -7.35 -15.61
N ARG A 138 0.25 -7.27 -15.23
CA ARG A 138 0.79 -7.84 -14.00
C ARG A 138 0.51 -6.97 -12.77
N LEU A 139 0.40 -5.63 -12.98
CA LEU A 139 0.35 -4.64 -11.91
C LEU A 139 -1.05 -4.05 -11.69
N LYS A 140 -1.93 -4.15 -12.70
CA LYS A 140 -3.24 -3.49 -12.71
C LYS A 140 -4.15 -3.79 -11.51
N HIS A 141 -3.91 -4.92 -10.83
CA HIS A 141 -4.70 -5.34 -9.67
C HIS A 141 -4.19 -4.76 -8.33
N ILE A 142 -2.98 -4.16 -8.32
CA ILE A 142 -2.39 -3.63 -7.09
C ILE A 142 -3.21 -2.43 -6.60
N PRO A 143 -3.65 -2.40 -5.35
CA PRO A 143 -4.29 -1.24 -4.76
C PRO A 143 -3.35 -0.02 -4.75
N ILE A 144 -3.86 1.15 -5.14
CA ILE A 144 -3.12 2.41 -5.15
C ILE A 144 -3.86 3.43 -4.30
N VAL A 145 -3.17 3.96 -3.30
CA VAL A 145 -3.64 5.07 -2.45
C VAL A 145 -2.81 6.31 -2.74
N MET A 146 -3.47 7.38 -3.15
CA MET A 146 -2.84 8.68 -3.35
C MET A 146 -2.82 9.43 -2.02
N ILE A 147 -1.65 9.92 -1.59
CA ILE A 147 -1.47 10.68 -0.34
C ILE A 147 -0.78 11.99 -0.69
N THR A 148 -1.53 13.10 -0.72
CA THR A 148 -1.07 14.35 -1.31
C THR A 148 -1.48 15.59 -0.52
N SER A 149 -0.72 16.68 -0.69
CA SER A 149 -1.09 18.01 -0.21
C SER A 149 -2.20 18.67 -1.06
N ARG A 150 -2.45 18.17 -2.28
CA ARG A 150 -3.51 18.67 -3.15
C ARG A 150 -4.85 18.03 -2.81
N ILE A 151 -5.71 18.77 -2.11
CA ILE A 151 -7.02 18.29 -1.65
C ILE A 151 -8.20 18.72 -2.54
N ALA A 152 -7.94 19.38 -3.68
CA ALA A 152 -8.99 19.84 -4.56
C ALA A 152 -9.77 18.67 -5.19
N ASP A 153 -11.11 18.76 -5.20
CA ASP A 153 -12.00 17.70 -5.69
C ASP A 153 -11.66 17.23 -7.11
N LYS A 154 -11.28 18.16 -8.00
CA LYS A 154 -10.86 17.84 -9.38
C LYS A 154 -9.68 16.86 -9.44
N HIS A 155 -8.73 16.94 -8.51
CA HIS A 155 -7.58 16.02 -8.46
C HIS A 155 -8.01 14.66 -7.95
N ARG A 156 -8.91 14.64 -6.96
CA ARG A 156 -9.51 13.41 -6.47
C ARG A 156 -10.29 12.69 -7.57
N GLU A 157 -11.17 13.41 -8.26
CA GLU A 157 -11.96 12.85 -9.37
C GLU A 157 -11.06 12.29 -10.47
N LEU A 158 -10.00 13.03 -10.83
CA LEU A 158 -9.01 12.54 -11.80
C LEU A 158 -8.31 11.29 -11.32
N ALA A 159 -7.79 11.24 -10.08
CA ALA A 159 -7.14 10.07 -9.52
C ALA A 159 -8.05 8.84 -9.56
N MET A 160 -9.28 8.99 -9.10
CA MET A 160 -10.27 7.90 -9.09
C MET A 160 -10.63 7.45 -10.50
N SER A 161 -10.79 8.36 -11.45
CA SER A 161 -11.07 8.03 -12.86
C SER A 161 -9.91 7.28 -13.53
N LEU A 162 -8.67 7.51 -13.10
CA LEU A 162 -7.48 6.80 -13.57
C LEU A 162 -7.31 5.42 -12.92
N GLY A 163 -8.09 5.13 -11.88
CA GLY A 163 -8.09 3.83 -11.20
C GLY A 163 -7.32 3.81 -9.88
N ALA A 164 -7.09 4.94 -9.23
CA ALA A 164 -6.69 4.95 -7.82
C ALA A 164 -7.84 4.37 -6.97
N ASN A 165 -7.48 3.67 -5.89
CA ASN A 165 -8.45 3.07 -4.98
C ASN A 165 -8.89 4.05 -3.89
N GLU A 166 -7.96 4.92 -3.46
CA GLU A 166 -8.22 5.95 -2.45
C GLU A 166 -7.42 7.22 -2.73
N TYR A 167 -7.94 8.33 -2.22
CA TYR A 167 -7.31 9.65 -2.32
C TYR A 167 -7.39 10.36 -0.98
N LEU A 168 -6.25 10.62 -0.36
CA LEU A 168 -6.12 11.16 0.97
C LEU A 168 -5.29 12.44 0.98
N GLY A 169 -5.75 13.44 1.73
CA GLY A 169 -4.96 14.65 1.98
C GLY A 169 -3.84 14.37 2.99
N LYS A 170 -2.63 14.87 2.73
CA LYS A 170 -1.54 14.87 3.73
C LYS A 170 -1.97 15.67 4.94
N PRO A 171 -1.75 15.19 6.17
CA PRO A 171 -2.13 15.89 7.40
C PRO A 171 -1.26 17.12 7.70
N TYR A 172 -0.25 17.43 6.88
CA TYR A 172 0.71 18.50 7.13
C TYR A 172 0.63 19.58 6.07
N SER A 173 0.07 20.72 6.41
CA SER A 173 0.62 22.00 6.00
C SER A 173 1.61 22.39 7.11
N GLU A 174 2.92 22.28 6.87
CA GLU A 174 3.90 23.04 7.63
C GLU A 174 3.74 24.50 7.23
N ASP A 175 2.77 25.19 7.85
CA ASP A 175 2.79 26.62 7.97
C ASP A 175 3.45 26.96 9.31
N GLY A 176 4.72 27.34 9.22
CA GLY A 176 5.52 27.78 10.33
C GLY A 176 6.72 28.56 9.84
#